data_2bcd1a33d2b2c1808b1bd4be062d5c3f
#
_entry.id   2bcd1a33d2b2c1808b1bd4be062d5c3f
#
_cell.length_a   1.000
_cell.length_b   1.000
_cell.length_c   1.000
_cell.angle_alpha   90.00
_cell.angle_beta   90.00
_cell.angle_gamma   90.00
#
_symmetry.space_group_name_H-M   'P 1'
#
loop_
_entity.id
_entity.type
_entity.pdbx_description
1 polymer ?
#
loop_
_entity_poly.entity_id
_entity_poly.type
_entity_poly.pdbx_seq_one_letter_code
_entity_poly.pdbx_strand_id
1 'polypeptide(L)'
;MRKKFYRQAQKGICIATLSATVLTSIPTVSYAEAYAKGRAVMEEMQKLSLPTENAVTFNLADAALRQEKTFVDAYGEDFTTTVIEINIAKNGTYIIKGSNEINGAFVDTHIKVEKGVEANIIFDGAQIQNNQRYASGVDSCGNIYTNQLFPVLDIEGTANLYVEKDSCLTSPDMDYSYVIQVTGDMTLKEGNGRLTLMRGNCKEDSEEEKYGESILGRKEGENRRRGTVTLEGGDLAAYGGIEGLEKFTMTGGKAELSYGDSRCVYAEDIAILGGELSLTDDAEKEWVSYFLKGRNS
;
A
#
# COMPACT_ATOMS: atom_id res chain seq x y z
N MET A 1 -1.96 19.21 -22.71
CA MET A 1 -3.40 19.32 -23.02
C MET A 1 -3.84 18.63 -24.33
N ARG A 2 -3.13 18.78 -25.48
CA ARG A 2 -3.56 18.20 -26.78
C ARG A 2 -3.59 16.65 -26.83
N LYS A 3 -2.67 15.94 -26.15
CA LYS A 3 -2.63 14.46 -26.16
C LYS A 3 -3.77 13.78 -25.39
N LYS A 4 -4.31 14.44 -24.35
CA LYS A 4 -5.44 13.91 -23.57
C LYS A 4 -6.76 13.96 -24.35
N PHE A 5 -6.95 15.01 -25.15
CA PHE A 5 -8.10 15.15 -26.04
C PHE A 5 -8.11 14.09 -27.16
N TYR A 6 -6.94 13.75 -27.70
CA TYR A 6 -6.84 12.77 -28.79
C TYR A 6 -7.18 11.34 -28.32
N ARG A 7 -6.76 10.94 -27.11
CA ARG A 7 -7.14 9.63 -26.54
C ARG A 7 -8.62 9.52 -26.17
N GLN A 8 -9.23 10.59 -25.72
CA GLN A 8 -10.68 10.60 -25.47
C GLN A 8 -11.47 10.58 -26.78
N ALA A 9 -10.99 11.28 -27.81
CA ALA A 9 -11.62 11.27 -29.13
C ALA A 9 -11.51 9.87 -29.80
N GLN A 10 -10.37 9.18 -29.68
CA GLN A 10 -10.24 7.81 -30.19
C GLN A 10 -11.11 6.79 -29.42
N LYS A 11 -11.22 6.92 -28.09
CA LYS A 11 -12.16 6.10 -27.32
C LYS A 11 -13.62 6.41 -27.68
N GLY A 12 -13.95 7.68 -27.88
CA GLY A 12 -15.29 8.10 -28.34
C GLY A 12 -15.64 7.58 -29.74
N ILE A 13 -14.71 7.59 -30.67
CA ILE A 13 -14.92 7.09 -32.05
C ILE A 13 -15.07 5.57 -32.08
N CYS A 14 -14.29 4.79 -31.29
CA CYS A 14 -14.47 3.35 -31.18
C CYS A 14 -15.83 2.98 -30.57
N ILE A 15 -16.29 3.73 -29.56
CA ILE A 15 -17.62 3.52 -28.93
C ILE A 15 -18.74 3.86 -29.92
N ALA A 16 -18.61 4.94 -30.69
CA ALA A 16 -19.60 5.31 -31.68
C ALA A 16 -19.69 4.32 -32.87
N THR A 17 -18.57 3.76 -33.31
CA THR A 17 -18.55 2.74 -34.38
C THR A 17 -19.09 1.39 -33.92
N LEU A 18 -18.79 0.93 -32.69
CA LEU A 18 -19.43 -0.27 -32.15
C LEU A 18 -20.93 -0.08 -31.93
N SER A 19 -21.36 1.07 -31.44
CA SER A 19 -22.79 1.36 -31.25
C SER A 19 -23.54 1.42 -32.57
N ALA A 20 -22.96 1.97 -33.63
CA ALA A 20 -23.58 2.05 -34.95
C ALA A 20 -23.71 0.66 -35.62
N THR A 21 -22.72 -0.24 -35.44
CA THR A 21 -22.74 -1.58 -36.03
C THR A 21 -23.76 -2.50 -35.34
N VAL A 22 -23.95 -2.33 -34.03
CA VAL A 22 -24.94 -3.09 -33.25
C VAL A 22 -26.36 -2.63 -33.54
N LEU A 23 -26.56 -1.30 -33.77
CA LEU A 23 -27.88 -0.72 -34.06
C LEU A 23 -28.44 -1.10 -35.44
N THR A 24 -27.58 -1.41 -36.41
CA THR A 24 -28.04 -1.79 -37.77
C THR A 24 -28.45 -3.26 -37.90
N SER A 25 -28.16 -4.10 -36.90
CA SER A 25 -28.46 -5.54 -36.97
C SER A 25 -29.63 -6.00 -36.09
N ILE A 26 -30.29 -5.10 -35.33
CA ILE A 26 -31.41 -5.45 -34.42
C ILE A 26 -32.63 -4.54 -34.66
N PRO A 27 -33.64 -4.99 -35.41
CA PRO A 27 -34.74 -4.10 -35.83
C PRO A 27 -35.78 -3.74 -34.75
N THR A 28 -35.65 -4.17 -33.49
CA THR A 28 -36.73 -3.99 -32.50
C THR A 28 -36.24 -3.63 -31.08
N VAL A 29 -34.95 -3.33 -30.86
CA VAL A 29 -34.48 -2.93 -29.52
C VAL A 29 -34.61 -1.43 -29.35
N SER A 30 -35.28 -1.00 -28.29
CA SER A 30 -35.35 0.44 -27.97
C SER A 30 -33.95 1.02 -27.71
N TYR A 31 -33.78 2.31 -28.04
CA TYR A 31 -32.51 3.01 -27.81
C TYR A 31 -32.04 2.90 -26.33
N ALA A 32 -32.99 2.90 -25.39
CA ALA A 32 -32.72 2.75 -23.97
C ALA A 32 -32.19 1.35 -23.62
N GLU A 33 -32.71 0.29 -24.25
CA GLU A 33 -32.21 -1.09 -24.04
C GLU A 33 -30.85 -1.31 -24.69
N ALA A 34 -30.59 -0.76 -25.86
CA ALA A 34 -29.29 -0.81 -26.53
C ALA A 34 -28.23 -0.04 -25.69
N TYR A 35 -28.58 1.09 -25.12
CA TYR A 35 -27.72 1.88 -24.25
C TYR A 35 -27.44 1.15 -22.91
N ALA A 36 -28.48 0.54 -22.29
CA ALA A 36 -28.33 -0.23 -21.06
C ALA A 36 -27.46 -1.47 -21.26
N LYS A 37 -27.64 -2.19 -22.38
CA LYS A 37 -26.78 -3.34 -22.74
C LYS A 37 -25.35 -2.91 -23.06
N GLY A 38 -25.17 -1.80 -23.78
CA GLY A 38 -23.85 -1.25 -24.06
C GLY A 38 -23.12 -0.84 -22.78
N ARG A 39 -23.83 -0.26 -21.81
CA ARG A 39 -23.31 0.10 -20.51
C ARG A 39 -22.93 -1.13 -19.69
N ALA A 40 -23.80 -2.16 -19.65
CA ALA A 40 -23.51 -3.41 -18.94
C ALA A 40 -22.28 -4.16 -19.53
N VAL A 41 -22.15 -4.18 -20.86
CA VAL A 41 -20.96 -4.75 -21.53
C VAL A 41 -19.72 -3.91 -21.22
N MET A 42 -19.81 -2.59 -21.16
CA MET A 42 -18.68 -1.74 -20.76
C MET A 42 -18.31 -1.93 -19.29
N GLU A 43 -19.28 -2.07 -18.39
CA GLU A 43 -19.05 -2.38 -16.97
C GLU A 43 -18.40 -3.76 -16.81
N GLU A 44 -18.80 -4.75 -17.62
CA GLU A 44 -18.19 -6.09 -17.62
C GLU A 44 -16.79 -6.09 -18.25
N MET A 45 -16.55 -5.32 -19.31
CA MET A 45 -15.21 -5.14 -19.90
C MET A 45 -14.26 -4.30 -19.03
N GLN A 46 -14.81 -3.46 -18.15
CA GLN A 46 -14.05 -2.68 -17.17
C GLN A 46 -13.79 -3.46 -15.88
N LYS A 47 -14.36 -4.66 -15.74
CA LYS A 47 -14.07 -5.49 -14.59
C LYS A 47 -12.59 -5.86 -14.60
N LEU A 48 -11.87 -5.32 -13.65
CA LEU A 48 -10.44 -5.55 -13.50
C LEU A 48 -10.18 -7.05 -13.43
N SER A 49 -9.38 -7.57 -14.34
CA SER A 49 -8.95 -8.95 -14.31
C SER A 49 -7.74 -9.08 -13.39
N LEU A 50 -7.99 -9.40 -12.12
CA LEU A 50 -6.92 -9.69 -11.17
C LEU A 50 -6.19 -10.99 -11.54
N PRO A 51 -4.89 -11.09 -11.27
CA PRO A 51 -4.10 -12.29 -11.56
C PRO A 51 -4.36 -13.38 -10.49
N THR A 52 -5.59 -13.93 -10.48
CA THR A 52 -6.01 -14.90 -9.44
C THR A 52 -5.76 -16.36 -9.80
N GLU A 53 -5.28 -16.64 -11.00
CA GLU A 53 -4.98 -18.01 -11.43
C GLU A 53 -3.87 -18.62 -10.57
N ASN A 54 -4.13 -19.78 -9.97
CA ASN A 54 -3.22 -20.48 -9.05
C ASN A 54 -2.80 -19.67 -7.81
N ALA A 55 -3.63 -18.72 -7.36
CA ALA A 55 -3.31 -17.89 -6.20
C ALA A 55 -3.31 -18.71 -4.91
N VAL A 56 -2.30 -18.46 -4.07
CA VAL A 56 -2.25 -18.95 -2.68
C VAL A 56 -2.99 -17.96 -1.79
N THR A 57 -3.97 -18.44 -1.02
CA THR A 57 -4.76 -17.58 -0.14
C THR A 57 -4.35 -17.74 1.32
N PHE A 58 -4.07 -16.62 1.97
CA PHE A 58 -3.86 -16.51 3.42
C PHE A 58 -5.05 -15.76 4.04
N ASN A 59 -5.79 -16.45 4.90
CA ASN A 59 -6.82 -15.84 5.73
C ASN A 59 -6.22 -15.56 7.11
N LEU A 60 -6.03 -14.31 7.48
CA LEU A 60 -5.37 -13.89 8.72
C LEU A 60 -6.08 -14.37 9.98
N ALA A 61 -7.38 -14.69 9.88
CA ALA A 61 -8.13 -15.30 10.99
C ALA A 61 -7.78 -16.79 11.23
N ASP A 62 -7.04 -17.44 10.31
CA ASP A 62 -6.68 -18.85 10.42
C ASP A 62 -5.67 -19.09 11.55
N ALA A 63 -6.03 -19.94 12.49
CA ALA A 63 -5.17 -20.32 13.59
C ALA A 63 -3.86 -21.02 13.13
N ALA A 64 -3.88 -21.68 11.96
CA ALA A 64 -2.72 -22.39 11.44
C ALA A 64 -1.59 -21.43 11.00
N LEU A 65 -1.86 -20.14 10.80
CA LEU A 65 -0.83 -19.15 10.49
C LEU A 65 -0.08 -18.64 11.72
N ARG A 66 -0.56 -18.93 12.92
CA ARG A 66 0.00 -18.39 14.17
C ARG A 66 1.17 -19.24 14.64
N GLN A 67 2.22 -18.56 15.02
CA GLN A 67 3.45 -19.18 15.52
C GLN A 67 3.89 -18.46 16.79
N GLU A 68 4.28 -19.23 17.82
CA GLU A 68 5.00 -18.65 18.95
C GLU A 68 6.46 -18.44 18.56
N LYS A 69 6.96 -17.23 18.78
CA LYS A 69 8.36 -16.87 18.55
C LYS A 69 8.95 -16.17 19.74
N THR A 70 10.20 -16.49 20.00
CA THR A 70 11.02 -15.84 21.02
C THR A 70 11.94 -14.84 20.33
N PHE A 71 11.95 -13.63 20.84
CA PHE A 71 12.79 -12.53 20.42
C PHE A 71 13.68 -12.10 21.59
N VAL A 72 14.80 -11.46 21.28
CA VAL A 72 15.70 -10.90 22.28
C VAL A 72 15.63 -9.38 22.20
N ASP A 73 15.37 -8.73 23.32
CA ASP A 73 15.37 -7.28 23.39
C ASP A 73 16.79 -6.68 23.50
N ALA A 74 16.89 -5.34 23.55
CA ALA A 74 18.17 -4.66 23.64
C ALA A 74 18.89 -4.88 24.98
N TYR A 75 18.21 -5.40 25.99
CA TYR A 75 18.81 -5.78 27.27
C TYR A 75 19.31 -7.23 27.31
N GLY A 76 19.07 -7.98 26.22
CA GLY A 76 19.39 -9.41 26.13
C GLY A 76 18.35 -10.29 26.81
N GLU A 77 17.15 -9.76 27.09
CA GLU A 77 16.06 -10.52 27.69
C GLU A 77 15.19 -11.14 26.60
N ASP A 78 14.88 -12.43 26.80
CA ASP A 78 13.98 -13.15 25.90
C ASP A 78 12.51 -12.79 26.19
N PHE A 79 11.77 -12.50 25.15
CA PHE A 79 10.32 -12.41 25.21
C PHE A 79 9.66 -13.25 24.12
N THR A 80 8.58 -13.93 24.46
CA THR A 80 7.86 -14.81 23.54
C THR A 80 6.49 -14.21 23.25
N THR A 81 6.16 -14.13 21.96
CA THR A 81 4.85 -13.66 21.49
C THR A 81 4.35 -14.49 20.33
N THR A 82 3.03 -14.46 20.12
CA THR A 82 2.41 -15.08 18.94
C THR A 82 2.49 -14.11 17.77
N VAL A 83 2.91 -14.59 16.61
CA VAL A 83 3.01 -13.82 15.37
C VAL A 83 2.39 -14.59 14.19
N ILE A 84 2.05 -13.86 13.13
CA ILE A 84 1.71 -14.42 11.81
C ILE A 84 2.86 -14.05 10.88
N GLU A 85 3.57 -15.04 10.35
CA GLU A 85 4.59 -14.83 9.33
C GLU A 85 4.19 -15.49 8.02
N ILE A 86 4.16 -14.68 6.96
CA ILE A 86 3.90 -15.11 5.59
C ILE A 86 5.14 -14.82 4.77
N ASN A 87 5.95 -15.86 4.54
CA ASN A 87 7.16 -15.75 3.73
C ASN A 87 6.86 -16.11 2.27
N ILE A 88 6.92 -15.12 1.39
CA ILE A 88 6.73 -15.25 -0.05
C ILE A 88 8.11 -15.48 -0.69
N ALA A 89 8.47 -16.77 -0.80
CA ALA A 89 9.76 -17.23 -1.32
C ALA A 89 9.70 -17.75 -2.77
N LYS A 90 8.55 -17.61 -3.45
CA LYS A 90 8.36 -18.07 -4.84
C LYS A 90 7.57 -17.05 -5.62
N ASN A 91 7.86 -16.95 -6.93
CA ASN A 91 7.05 -16.16 -7.83
C ASN A 91 5.62 -16.69 -7.88
N GLY A 92 4.64 -15.79 -7.88
CA GLY A 92 3.24 -16.20 -7.92
C GLY A 92 2.27 -15.14 -7.45
N THR A 93 1.03 -15.56 -7.27
CA THR A 93 -0.05 -14.71 -6.79
C THR A 93 -0.50 -15.15 -5.40
N TYR A 94 -0.66 -14.18 -4.52
CA TYR A 94 -0.96 -14.35 -3.11
C TYR A 94 -2.13 -13.46 -2.72
N ILE A 95 -3.17 -14.04 -2.13
CA ILE A 95 -4.35 -13.31 -1.64
C ILE A 95 -4.26 -13.20 -0.13
N ILE A 96 -4.26 -11.99 0.39
CA ILE A 96 -4.25 -11.70 1.83
C ILE A 96 -5.63 -11.15 2.19
N LYS A 97 -6.31 -11.80 3.14
CA LYS A 97 -7.65 -11.39 3.55
C LYS A 97 -7.93 -11.60 5.03
N GLY A 98 -8.99 -10.94 5.51
CA GLY A 98 -9.44 -11.05 6.90
C GLY A 98 -8.64 -10.17 7.84
N SER A 99 -8.84 -10.36 9.14
CA SER A 99 -8.22 -9.57 10.20
C SER A 99 -7.24 -10.42 11.01
N ASN A 100 -6.16 -9.79 11.45
CA ASN A 100 -5.25 -10.36 12.45
C ASN A 100 -5.74 -10.15 13.89
N GLU A 101 -6.93 -9.59 14.08
CA GLU A 101 -7.59 -9.48 15.37
C GLU A 101 -8.19 -10.81 15.81
N ILE A 102 -7.90 -11.24 17.02
CA ILE A 102 -8.32 -12.52 17.59
C ILE A 102 -8.74 -12.31 19.03
N ASN A 103 -10.02 -12.56 19.31
CA ASN A 103 -10.61 -12.38 20.65
C ASN A 103 -10.34 -10.97 21.24
N GLY A 104 -10.35 -9.94 20.40
CA GLY A 104 -10.11 -8.56 20.82
C GLY A 104 -8.64 -8.17 20.95
N ALA A 105 -7.70 -9.04 20.56
CA ALA A 105 -6.27 -8.73 20.51
C ALA A 105 -5.73 -8.91 19.10
N PHE A 106 -4.82 -8.02 18.70
CA PHE A 106 -4.10 -8.12 17.41
C PHE A 106 -2.86 -8.97 17.56
N VAL A 107 -2.65 -9.85 16.58
CA VAL A 107 -1.45 -10.71 16.45
C VAL A 107 -0.56 -10.10 15.39
N ASP A 108 0.64 -9.66 15.77
CA ASP A 108 1.55 -9.01 14.83
C ASP A 108 1.80 -9.87 13.60
N THR A 109 1.67 -9.24 12.43
CA THR A 109 1.72 -9.90 11.14
C THR A 109 2.89 -9.36 10.33
N HIS A 110 3.70 -10.28 9.80
CA HIS A 110 4.83 -9.99 8.92
C HIS A 110 4.66 -10.72 7.60
N ILE A 111 4.50 -9.97 6.52
CA ILE A 111 4.45 -10.49 5.15
C ILE A 111 5.77 -10.09 4.49
N LYS A 112 6.58 -11.07 4.13
CA LYS A 112 7.89 -10.82 3.52
C LYS A 112 7.94 -11.34 2.09
N VAL A 113 8.35 -10.48 1.15
CA VAL A 113 8.70 -10.87 -0.23
C VAL A 113 10.22 -10.98 -0.33
N GLU A 114 10.72 -12.19 -0.49
CA GLU A 114 12.15 -12.45 -0.53
C GLU A 114 12.84 -11.83 -1.75
N LYS A 115 14.11 -11.54 -1.60
CA LYS A 115 14.96 -11.01 -2.67
C LYS A 115 14.97 -11.95 -3.88
N GLY A 116 14.74 -11.37 -5.06
CA GLY A 116 14.68 -12.10 -6.34
C GLY A 116 13.34 -12.77 -6.61
N VAL A 117 12.35 -12.60 -5.73
CA VAL A 117 10.98 -13.07 -5.94
C VAL A 117 10.18 -11.96 -6.61
N GLU A 118 9.31 -12.35 -7.56
CA GLU A 118 8.28 -11.50 -8.15
C GLU A 118 6.91 -12.00 -7.71
N ALA A 119 6.21 -11.20 -6.90
CA ALA A 119 4.93 -11.55 -6.31
C ALA A 119 3.82 -10.59 -6.74
N ASN A 120 2.65 -11.14 -7.08
CA ASN A 120 1.40 -10.41 -7.12
C ASN A 120 0.70 -10.59 -5.78
N ILE A 121 0.50 -9.52 -5.03
CA ILE A 121 -0.18 -9.54 -3.73
C ILE A 121 -1.52 -8.85 -3.88
N ILE A 122 -2.59 -9.58 -3.61
CA ILE A 122 -3.96 -9.09 -3.68
C ILE A 122 -4.48 -8.93 -2.24
N PHE A 123 -4.74 -7.70 -1.82
CA PHE A 123 -5.43 -7.42 -0.58
C PHE A 123 -6.95 -7.47 -0.80
N ASP A 124 -7.61 -8.46 -0.22
CA ASP A 124 -9.06 -8.68 -0.29
C ASP A 124 -9.72 -8.42 1.06
N GLY A 125 -9.80 -7.15 1.45
CA GLY A 125 -10.35 -6.73 2.73
C GLY A 125 -9.45 -7.08 3.92
N ALA A 126 -8.13 -7.02 3.73
CA ALA A 126 -7.18 -7.27 4.80
C ALA A 126 -7.18 -6.14 5.84
N GLN A 127 -7.32 -6.50 7.12
CA GLN A 127 -7.26 -5.58 8.24
C GLN A 127 -6.13 -6.04 9.16
N ILE A 128 -4.99 -5.37 9.08
CA ILE A 128 -3.77 -5.76 9.80
C ILE A 128 -3.35 -4.63 10.71
N GLN A 129 -3.27 -4.91 12.00
CA GLN A 129 -2.76 -3.98 12.99
C GLN A 129 -1.64 -4.65 13.78
N ASN A 130 -0.41 -4.12 13.67
CA ASN A 130 0.71 -4.52 14.48
C ASN A 130 0.81 -3.61 15.71
N ASN A 131 1.04 -4.18 16.87
CA ASN A 131 1.06 -3.45 18.15
C ASN A 131 2.31 -3.74 18.99
N GLN A 132 3.08 -4.78 18.67
CA GLN A 132 4.21 -5.20 19.49
C GLN A 132 5.36 -4.21 19.39
N ARG A 133 5.92 -3.90 20.56
CA ARG A 133 7.06 -3.01 20.74
C ARG A 133 8.09 -3.76 21.57
N TYR A 134 9.34 -3.56 21.29
CA TYR A 134 10.43 -4.09 22.09
C TYR A 134 11.47 -3.01 22.36
N ALA A 135 12.17 -3.12 23.47
CA ALA A 135 13.29 -2.22 23.79
C ALA A 135 14.43 -2.46 22.80
N SER A 136 14.83 -1.42 22.05
CA SER A 136 15.88 -1.51 21.03
C SER A 136 17.20 -0.86 21.46
N GLY A 137 17.19 -0.12 22.57
CA GLY A 137 18.38 0.54 23.10
C GLY A 137 18.04 1.56 24.18
N VAL A 138 19.09 2.22 24.68
CA VAL A 138 19.00 3.29 25.68
C VAL A 138 19.86 4.45 25.18
N ASP A 139 19.35 5.67 25.24
CA ASP A 139 20.12 6.87 24.92
C ASP A 139 21.13 7.23 26.01
N SER A 140 21.95 8.25 25.75
CA SER A 140 22.93 8.74 26.72
C SER A 140 22.31 9.37 27.99
N CYS A 141 21.00 9.64 27.97
CA CYS A 141 20.23 10.19 29.09
C CYS A 141 19.49 9.10 29.88
N GLY A 142 19.54 7.83 29.43
CA GLY A 142 18.86 6.70 30.05
C GLY A 142 17.42 6.48 29.56
N ASN A 143 16.97 7.17 28.50
CA ASN A 143 15.67 6.92 27.92
C ASN A 143 15.69 5.65 27.08
N ILE A 144 14.65 4.85 27.20
CA ILE A 144 14.51 3.59 26.46
C ILE A 144 13.94 3.88 25.07
N TYR A 145 14.68 3.52 24.03
CA TYR A 145 14.12 3.45 22.70
C TYR A 145 13.34 2.16 22.53
N THR A 146 12.20 2.27 21.88
CA THR A 146 11.41 1.12 21.50
C THR A 146 11.27 1.08 19.98
N ASN A 147 11.34 -0.13 19.39
CA ASN A 147 11.10 -0.36 17.98
C ASN A 147 9.90 -1.28 17.79
N GLN A 148 9.29 -1.22 16.62
CA GLN A 148 8.34 -2.23 16.19
C GLN A 148 9.05 -3.56 15.98
N LEU A 149 8.32 -4.66 16.14
CA LEU A 149 8.87 -5.99 15.96
C LEU A 149 9.30 -6.23 14.49
N PHE A 150 8.43 -5.87 13.56
CA PHE A 150 8.67 -5.88 12.11
C PHE A 150 7.60 -5.05 11.37
N PRO A 151 7.86 -4.63 10.11
CA PRO A 151 6.83 -4.01 9.28
C PRO A 151 5.72 -5.01 8.97
N VAL A 152 4.54 -4.52 8.62
CA VAL A 152 3.46 -5.39 8.12
C VAL A 152 3.86 -6.06 6.82
N LEU A 153 4.51 -5.30 5.92
CA LEU A 153 4.98 -5.78 4.63
C LEU A 153 6.44 -5.39 4.41
N ASP A 154 7.31 -6.38 4.20
CA ASP A 154 8.72 -6.22 3.87
C ASP A 154 8.99 -6.71 2.45
N ILE A 155 9.39 -5.81 1.55
CA ILE A 155 9.60 -6.09 0.13
C ILE A 155 11.09 -5.99 -0.18
N GLU A 156 11.78 -7.14 -0.21
CA GLU A 156 13.16 -7.26 -0.68
C GLU A 156 13.25 -7.63 -2.17
N GLY A 157 12.19 -8.23 -2.72
CA GLY A 157 12.03 -8.58 -4.13
C GLY A 157 11.19 -7.57 -4.90
N THR A 158 10.36 -8.06 -5.82
CA THR A 158 9.41 -7.26 -6.58
C THR A 158 7.98 -7.62 -6.17
N ALA A 159 7.18 -6.63 -5.78
CA ALA A 159 5.79 -6.82 -5.41
C ALA A 159 4.86 -5.93 -6.24
N ASN A 160 3.93 -6.56 -6.97
CA ASN A 160 2.78 -5.90 -7.57
C ASN A 160 1.60 -6.00 -6.60
N LEU A 161 1.16 -4.88 -6.06
CA LEU A 161 0.05 -4.82 -5.10
C LEU A 161 -1.25 -4.50 -5.82
N TYR A 162 -2.28 -5.28 -5.54
CA TYR A 162 -3.65 -5.08 -6.00
C TYR A 162 -4.56 -4.99 -4.78
N VAL A 163 -5.54 -4.11 -4.81
CA VAL A 163 -6.50 -3.96 -3.71
C VAL A 163 -7.89 -4.26 -4.24
N GLU A 164 -8.40 -5.45 -3.94
CA GLU A 164 -9.74 -5.86 -4.40
C GLU A 164 -10.85 -5.26 -3.54
N LYS A 165 -10.63 -5.21 -2.23
CA LYS A 165 -11.52 -4.55 -1.27
C LYS A 165 -10.69 -3.67 -0.34
N ASP A 166 -11.32 -2.62 0.18
CA ASP A 166 -10.69 -1.71 1.12
C ASP A 166 -9.92 -2.46 2.20
N SER A 167 -8.65 -2.16 2.29
CA SER A 167 -7.71 -2.84 3.17
C SER A 167 -6.90 -1.82 3.96
N CYS A 168 -6.65 -2.15 5.23
CA CYS A 168 -5.94 -1.27 6.15
C CYS A 168 -4.75 -2.03 6.77
N LEU A 169 -3.56 -1.44 6.65
CA LEU A 169 -2.34 -1.93 7.28
C LEU A 169 -1.86 -0.89 8.26
N THR A 170 -1.59 -1.30 9.50
CA THR A 170 -1.23 -0.39 10.58
C THR A 170 0.02 -0.87 11.32
N SER A 171 0.98 0.02 11.52
CA SER A 171 2.13 -0.19 12.40
C SER A 171 1.85 0.32 13.82
N PRO A 172 2.65 -0.08 14.84
CA PRO A 172 2.54 0.47 16.18
C PRO A 172 2.70 1.99 16.18
N ASP A 173 2.04 2.67 17.11
CA ASP A 173 2.21 4.10 17.33
C ASP A 173 3.50 4.36 18.12
N MET A 174 4.57 4.73 17.42
CA MET A 174 5.90 4.97 17.98
C MET A 174 6.80 5.73 16.99
N ASP A 175 7.86 6.40 17.50
CA ASP A 175 8.66 7.36 16.74
C ASP A 175 9.40 6.83 15.52
N TYR A 176 9.62 5.53 15.42
CA TYR A 176 10.37 4.92 14.30
C TYR A 176 9.64 3.71 13.73
N SER A 177 8.30 3.81 13.61
CA SER A 177 7.51 2.75 13.00
C SER A 177 7.21 3.03 11.53
N TYR A 178 7.09 1.97 10.75
CA TYR A 178 6.70 2.01 9.36
C TYR A 178 5.82 0.80 9.03
N VAL A 179 4.88 1.00 8.12
CA VAL A 179 3.92 -0.05 7.73
C VAL A 179 4.53 -0.96 6.69
N ILE A 180 5.14 -0.37 5.66
CA ILE A 180 5.79 -1.08 4.56
C ILE A 180 7.26 -0.70 4.49
N GLN A 181 8.15 -1.69 4.46
CA GLN A 181 9.55 -1.52 4.12
C GLN A 181 9.79 -1.97 2.68
N VAL A 182 10.46 -1.13 1.87
CA VAL A 182 10.76 -1.43 0.47
C VAL A 182 12.24 -1.28 0.22
N THR A 183 12.94 -2.39 0.05
CA THR A 183 14.36 -2.41 -0.39
C THR A 183 14.51 -2.98 -1.81
N GLY A 184 13.44 -3.55 -2.35
CA GLY A 184 13.26 -3.94 -3.74
C GLY A 184 12.31 -3.00 -4.48
N ASP A 185 11.40 -3.54 -5.26
CA ASP A 185 10.47 -2.78 -6.09
C ASP A 185 9.01 -3.04 -5.67
N MET A 186 8.26 -1.98 -5.43
CA MET A 186 6.82 -2.02 -5.16
C MET A 186 6.06 -1.29 -6.26
N THR A 187 5.04 -1.93 -6.81
CA THR A 187 4.12 -1.28 -7.74
C THR A 187 2.68 -1.44 -7.26
N LEU A 188 1.99 -0.33 -7.01
CA LEU A 188 0.55 -0.35 -6.80
C LEU A 188 -0.15 -0.32 -8.15
N LYS A 189 -0.87 -1.38 -8.44
CA LYS A 189 -1.63 -1.61 -9.67
C LYS A 189 -3.07 -1.16 -9.52
N GLU A 190 -3.80 -1.12 -10.63
CA GLU A 190 -5.23 -0.86 -10.60
C GLU A 190 -5.97 -1.91 -9.77
N GLY A 191 -6.91 -1.47 -8.93
CA GLY A 191 -7.73 -2.29 -8.04
C GLY A 191 -9.09 -1.63 -7.80
N ASN A 192 -9.99 -2.37 -7.15
CA ASN A 192 -11.36 -1.90 -6.86
C ASN A 192 -11.49 -1.23 -5.49
N GLY A 193 -10.57 -1.55 -4.58
CA GLY A 193 -10.52 -1.03 -3.21
C GLY A 193 -9.40 -0.03 -2.98
N ARG A 194 -9.42 0.55 -1.77
CA ARG A 194 -8.42 1.48 -1.26
C ARG A 194 -7.46 0.79 -0.32
N LEU A 195 -6.15 1.04 -0.48
CA LEU A 195 -5.13 0.67 0.49
C LEU A 195 -4.88 1.83 1.45
N THR A 196 -5.17 1.61 2.71
CA THR A 196 -4.90 2.57 3.77
C THR A 196 -3.69 2.11 4.59
N LEU A 197 -2.70 2.96 4.70
CA LEU A 197 -1.51 2.75 5.52
C LEU A 197 -1.54 3.74 6.66
N MET A 198 -1.56 3.25 7.90
CA MET A 198 -1.66 4.07 9.09
C MET A 198 -0.58 3.70 10.09
N ARG A 199 -0.20 4.68 10.89
CA ARG A 199 0.54 4.48 12.10
C ARG A 199 -0.42 4.60 13.29
N GLY A 200 -0.29 3.74 14.30
CA GLY A 200 -1.16 3.78 15.47
C GLY A 200 -2.52 3.14 15.22
N ASN A 201 -3.50 3.51 16.00
CA ASN A 201 -4.83 2.90 15.96
C ASN A 201 -5.62 3.37 14.73
N CYS A 202 -6.25 2.47 13.97
CA CYS A 202 -7.14 2.80 12.84
C CYS A 202 -8.38 3.63 13.22
N LYS A 203 -8.56 3.98 14.48
CA LYS A 203 -9.65 4.84 14.96
C LYS A 203 -9.24 6.29 14.79
N GLU A 204 -10.00 7.02 14.00
CA GLU A 204 -9.80 8.42 13.59
C GLU A 204 -9.69 9.46 14.74
N ASP A 205 -9.90 9.07 16.00
CA ASP A 205 -10.12 9.99 17.11
C ASP A 205 -8.87 10.30 17.98
N SER A 206 -7.66 9.92 17.58
CA SER A 206 -6.48 10.28 18.38
C SER A 206 -5.89 11.62 17.91
N GLU A 207 -6.04 12.66 18.74
CA GLU A 207 -5.38 13.99 18.56
C GLU A 207 -3.87 13.95 18.80
N GLU A 208 -3.26 12.77 18.97
CA GLU A 208 -1.82 12.65 19.21
C GLU A 208 -1.03 12.80 17.92
N GLU A 209 0.06 13.56 17.96
CA GLU A 209 0.96 13.81 16.83
C GLU A 209 1.50 12.48 16.27
N LYS A 210 1.19 12.19 15.02
CA LYS A 210 1.56 10.94 14.34
C LYS A 210 2.89 11.16 13.61
N TYR A 211 3.99 10.79 14.23
CA TYR A 211 5.32 10.78 13.59
C TYR A 211 5.67 9.37 13.13
N GLY A 212 6.22 9.24 11.91
CA GLY A 212 6.67 7.98 11.33
C GLY A 212 6.22 7.82 9.89
N GLU A 213 6.86 6.89 9.19
CA GLU A 213 6.65 6.71 7.78
C GLU A 213 5.63 5.59 7.50
N SER A 214 4.74 5.80 6.54
CA SER A 214 3.88 4.73 6.02
C SER A 214 4.70 3.76 5.17
N ILE A 215 5.61 4.30 4.33
CA ILE A 215 6.50 3.50 3.48
C ILE A 215 7.94 3.98 3.68
N LEU A 216 8.82 3.05 4.06
CA LEU A 216 10.24 3.29 4.26
C LEU A 216 11.08 2.52 3.23
N GLY A 217 11.91 3.24 2.46
CA GLY A 217 12.77 2.70 1.41
C GLY A 217 14.19 2.33 1.85
N ARG A 218 14.43 2.08 3.15
CA ARG A 218 15.76 1.73 3.68
C ARG A 218 15.65 0.71 4.80
N LYS A 219 16.69 -0.09 5.00
CA LYS A 219 16.79 -0.92 6.21
C LYS A 219 17.21 -0.06 7.39
N GLU A 220 16.73 -0.42 8.57
CA GLU A 220 17.14 0.18 9.82
C GLU A 220 18.68 0.17 9.95
N GLY A 221 19.25 1.30 10.38
CA GLY A 221 20.70 1.48 10.49
C GLY A 221 21.46 1.74 9.19
N GLU A 222 20.81 1.69 8.03
CA GLU A 222 21.40 2.05 6.75
C GLU A 222 21.11 3.52 6.39
N ASN A 223 22.17 4.29 6.10
CA ASN A 223 22.04 5.68 5.62
C ASN A 223 21.74 5.78 4.12
N ARG A 224 21.73 4.65 3.40
CA ARG A 224 21.53 4.63 1.95
C ARG A 224 20.06 4.39 1.63
N ARG A 225 19.53 5.24 0.78
CA ARG A 225 18.18 5.07 0.22
C ARG A 225 18.14 3.86 -0.68
N ARG A 226 17.06 3.13 -0.62
CA ARG A 226 16.84 1.93 -1.44
C ARG A 226 15.36 1.79 -1.72
N GLY A 227 15.08 0.93 -2.69
CA GLY A 227 13.73 0.59 -3.10
C GLY A 227 13.08 1.63 -4.01
N THR A 228 12.22 1.11 -4.85
CA THR A 228 11.44 1.88 -5.81
C THR A 228 9.97 1.70 -5.51
N VAL A 229 9.21 2.79 -5.52
CA VAL A 229 7.75 2.74 -5.42
C VAL A 229 7.14 3.35 -6.67
N THR A 230 6.26 2.59 -7.32
CA THR A 230 5.52 3.03 -8.50
C THR A 230 4.01 2.94 -8.25
N LEU A 231 3.28 4.02 -8.50
CA LEU A 231 1.83 4.04 -8.52
C LEU A 231 1.38 4.08 -9.97
N GLU A 232 0.94 2.95 -10.51
CA GLU A 232 0.42 2.83 -11.88
C GLU A 232 -1.11 2.95 -11.91
N GLY A 233 -1.77 2.56 -10.80
CA GLY A 233 -3.21 2.58 -10.62
C GLY A 233 -3.59 2.50 -9.14
N GLY A 234 -4.84 2.09 -8.85
CA GLY A 234 -5.33 1.91 -7.49
C GLY A 234 -5.58 3.20 -6.71
N ASP A 235 -5.96 3.06 -5.46
CA ASP A 235 -6.24 4.16 -4.51
C ASP A 235 -5.41 3.91 -3.24
N LEU A 236 -4.50 4.82 -2.92
CA LEU A 236 -3.60 4.76 -1.77
C LEU A 236 -3.88 5.93 -0.82
N ALA A 237 -4.09 5.62 0.45
CA ALA A 237 -4.00 6.60 1.53
C ALA A 237 -2.83 6.24 2.45
N ALA A 238 -1.85 7.12 2.58
CA ALA A 238 -0.69 6.89 3.42
C ALA A 238 -0.56 8.02 4.44
N TYR A 239 -0.93 7.71 5.66
CA TYR A 239 -0.86 8.62 6.82
C TYR A 239 0.49 8.43 7.52
N GLY A 240 1.45 9.29 7.20
CA GLY A 240 2.82 9.21 7.70
C GLY A 240 3.89 9.33 6.62
N GLY A 241 3.50 9.59 5.39
CA GLY A 241 4.44 9.86 4.30
C GLY A 241 5.17 8.64 3.73
N ILE A 242 6.03 8.92 2.78
CA ILE A 242 6.88 7.95 2.06
C ILE A 242 8.32 8.47 2.12
N GLU A 243 9.24 7.71 2.71
CA GLU A 243 10.59 8.18 2.94
C GLU A 243 11.69 7.19 2.52
N GLY A 244 12.86 7.75 2.17
CA GLY A 244 14.09 7.00 1.99
C GLY A 244 14.17 6.17 0.71
N LEU A 245 13.33 6.43 -0.27
CA LEU A 245 13.33 5.73 -1.56
C LEU A 245 14.48 6.19 -2.46
N GLU A 246 14.94 5.29 -3.33
CA GLU A 246 15.73 5.65 -4.51
C GLU A 246 14.85 6.37 -5.53
N LYS A 247 13.65 5.84 -5.77
CA LYS A 247 12.73 6.40 -6.76
C LYS A 247 11.26 6.29 -6.35
N PHE A 248 10.52 7.38 -6.56
CA PHE A 248 9.07 7.40 -6.51
C PHE A 248 8.50 7.82 -7.85
N THR A 249 7.59 7.02 -8.42
CA THR A 249 6.97 7.30 -9.72
C THR A 249 5.45 7.17 -9.60
N MET A 250 4.71 8.14 -10.12
CA MET A 250 3.26 8.05 -10.24
C MET A 250 2.86 8.25 -11.70
N THR A 251 2.28 7.23 -12.31
CA THR A 251 1.80 7.25 -13.70
C THR A 251 0.29 7.19 -13.81
N GLY A 252 -0.40 6.81 -12.73
CA GLY A 252 -1.85 6.69 -12.66
C GLY A 252 -2.35 6.52 -11.24
N GLY A 253 -3.64 6.20 -11.07
CA GLY A 253 -4.29 5.97 -9.79
C GLY A 253 -4.54 7.24 -8.97
N LYS A 254 -4.82 7.04 -7.70
CA LYS A 254 -5.01 8.09 -6.70
C LYS A 254 -4.08 7.87 -5.53
N ALA A 255 -3.51 8.95 -5.00
CA ALA A 255 -2.72 8.93 -3.78
C ALA A 255 -3.10 10.11 -2.90
N GLU A 256 -3.48 9.83 -1.68
CA GLU A 256 -3.65 10.78 -0.59
C GLU A 256 -2.54 10.53 0.42
N LEU A 257 -1.61 11.47 0.49
CA LEU A 257 -0.46 11.36 1.36
C LEU A 257 -0.53 12.47 2.39
N SER A 258 -0.60 12.10 3.64
CA SER A 258 -0.46 13.05 4.71
C SER A 258 0.95 13.04 5.27
N TYR A 259 1.26 14.13 5.93
CA TYR A 259 2.55 14.44 6.46
C TYR A 259 2.93 13.56 7.66
N GLY A 260 4.18 13.10 7.67
CA GLY A 260 4.80 12.48 8.82
C GLY A 260 5.64 13.50 9.60
N ASP A 261 6.97 13.36 9.54
CA ASP A 261 7.88 14.21 10.32
C ASP A 261 8.31 15.51 9.59
N SER A 262 8.37 15.56 8.28
CA SER A 262 8.69 16.75 7.49
C SER A 262 8.32 16.73 6.01
N ARG A 263 7.80 15.63 5.46
CA ARG A 263 7.56 15.48 4.03
C ARG A 263 6.51 14.41 3.74
N CYS A 264 5.70 14.63 2.71
CA CYS A 264 4.81 13.58 2.21
C CYS A 264 5.56 12.54 1.38
N VAL A 265 6.56 12.96 0.58
CA VAL A 265 7.43 12.06 -0.19
C VAL A 265 8.87 12.55 -0.16
N TYR A 266 9.78 11.65 0.21
CA TYR A 266 11.21 11.86 0.16
C TYR A 266 11.90 10.71 -0.59
N ALA A 267 12.36 10.97 -1.82
CA ALA A 267 13.07 10.04 -2.67
C ALA A 267 14.26 10.73 -3.37
N GLU A 268 15.20 9.96 -3.93
CA GLU A 268 16.28 10.54 -4.75
C GLU A 268 15.72 11.11 -6.05
N ASP A 269 14.85 10.33 -6.71
CA ASP A 269 14.14 10.73 -7.93
C ASP A 269 12.64 10.68 -7.72
N ILE A 270 11.93 11.74 -8.11
CA ILE A 270 10.46 11.82 -8.05
C ILE A 270 9.94 12.16 -9.44
N ALA A 271 9.00 11.35 -9.94
CA ALA A 271 8.34 11.54 -11.23
C ALA A 271 6.82 11.41 -11.10
N ILE A 272 6.08 12.52 -11.25
CA ILE A 272 4.62 12.53 -11.30
C ILE A 272 4.19 12.75 -12.75
N LEU A 273 3.80 11.69 -13.42
CA LEU A 273 3.49 11.66 -14.86
C LEU A 273 1.99 11.55 -15.14
N GLY A 274 1.21 11.17 -14.14
CA GLY A 274 -0.24 11.01 -14.24
C GLY A 274 -0.88 10.64 -12.91
N GLY A 275 -2.20 10.48 -12.89
CA GLY A 275 -2.97 10.18 -11.69
C GLY A 275 -3.45 11.41 -10.93
N GLU A 276 -3.93 11.22 -9.73
CA GLU A 276 -4.44 12.23 -8.81
C GLU A 276 -3.66 12.13 -7.50
N LEU A 277 -2.86 13.17 -7.19
CA LEU A 277 -2.08 13.23 -5.96
C LEU A 277 -2.63 14.35 -5.08
N SER A 278 -3.04 14.00 -3.87
CA SER A 278 -3.42 14.91 -2.79
C SER A 278 -2.38 14.84 -1.69
N LEU A 279 -1.88 16.00 -1.30
CA LEU A 279 -0.93 16.14 -0.20
C LEU A 279 -1.61 16.95 0.88
N THR A 280 -1.76 16.37 2.06
CA THR A 280 -2.41 17.02 3.20
C THR A 280 -1.40 17.28 4.30
N ASP A 281 -1.49 18.47 4.89
CA ASP A 281 -0.72 18.86 6.06
C ASP A 281 -1.68 18.90 7.26
N ASP A 282 -1.54 17.97 8.18
CA ASP A 282 -2.33 17.96 9.43
C ASP A 282 -1.76 18.90 10.49
N ALA A 283 -0.64 19.58 10.20
CA ALA A 283 0.02 20.43 11.17
C ALA A 283 -0.36 21.91 10.99
N GLU A 284 -1.04 22.48 11.94
CA GLU A 284 -1.10 23.94 12.19
C GLU A 284 0.29 24.57 12.48
N LYS A 285 1.38 23.95 12.02
CA LYS A 285 2.75 24.40 12.29
C LYS A 285 3.24 25.36 11.22
N GLU A 286 3.69 26.54 11.64
CA GLU A 286 4.29 27.63 10.86
C GLU A 286 5.59 27.25 10.07
N TRP A 287 5.95 25.98 9.99
CA TRP A 287 7.17 25.54 9.28
C TRP A 287 6.84 25.16 7.84
N VAL A 288 7.50 25.81 6.89
CA VAL A 288 7.36 25.50 5.44
C VAL A 288 7.80 24.07 5.20
N SER A 289 6.82 23.18 5.04
CA SER A 289 7.05 21.78 4.74
C SER A 289 7.36 21.62 3.26
N TYR A 290 8.43 20.90 2.94
CA TYR A 290 8.68 20.47 1.58
C TYR A 290 7.87 19.16 1.33
N PHE A 291 6.71 19.26 0.71
CA PHE A 291 5.85 18.10 0.44
C PHE A 291 6.53 17.03 -0.42
N LEU A 292 7.32 17.49 -1.39
CA LEU A 292 8.09 16.63 -2.28
C LEU A 292 9.56 17.05 -2.23
N LYS A 293 10.46 16.10 -1.98
CA LYS A 293 11.89 16.36 -1.99
C LYS A 293 12.63 15.27 -2.78
N GLY A 294 13.08 15.61 -3.96
CA GLY A 294 14.04 14.86 -4.77
C GLY A 294 15.44 15.46 -4.69
N ARG A 295 16.45 14.67 -4.99
CA ARG A 295 17.85 15.12 -5.03
C ARG A 295 18.15 15.96 -6.27
N ASN A 296 17.39 15.76 -7.35
CA ASN A 296 17.57 16.37 -8.66
C ASN A 296 16.38 17.26 -9.08
N SER A 297 15.61 17.74 -8.15
CA SER A 297 14.48 18.66 -8.40
C SER A 297 14.88 20.11 -8.29
#